data_c195049d665bc22cd018a3063a744573
#
_entry.id   c195049d665bc22cd018a3063a744573
#
_cell.length_a   1.000
_cell.length_b   1.000
_cell.length_c   1.000
_cell.angle_alpha   90.00
_cell.angle_beta   90.00
_cell.angle_gamma   90.00
#
_symmetry.space_group_name_H-M   'P 1'
#
loop_
_entity.id
_entity.type
_entity.pdbx_description
1 polymer ?
#
loop_
_entity_poly.entity_id
_entity_poly.type
_entity_poly.pdbx_seq_one_letter_code
_entity_poly.pdbx_strand_id
1 'polypeptide(L)'
;NDILISSTTARLNEPLWTVNLDRMKTDASFRDRVKDAAYRVLKAKLDYFKSGNAAPLYPDAASIGKYIPDKEGEKFFLEQACRSITLYKKGTLPLSSRDAGRVLFVGSLSRFFSEGKRRYASSGDYRFSSEPGPNETQYMCDHILESAAAYNTVICCVSNAQSARIARTLKGSGKRIVIFSIMSPEYSLDFSWADSVVMGYSWSSYTFDAMFGALAGEYEAQGTLPFKP
;
A
#
# COMPACT_ATOMS: atom_id res chain seq x y z
N ASN A 1 -9.55 -20.49 -11.56
CA ASN A 1 -8.32 -19.77 -11.88
C ASN A 1 -7.53 -20.56 -12.92
N ASP A 2 -6.88 -19.87 -13.86
CA ASP A 2 -6.06 -20.47 -14.91
C ASP A 2 -4.56 -20.37 -14.62
N ILE A 3 -4.20 -19.40 -13.79
CA ILE A 3 -2.84 -19.12 -13.36
C ILE A 3 -2.83 -18.94 -11.83
N LEU A 4 -1.85 -19.52 -11.18
CA LEU A 4 -1.53 -19.29 -9.77
C LEU A 4 -0.27 -18.43 -9.70
N ILE A 5 -0.31 -17.36 -8.92
CA ILE A 5 0.84 -16.49 -8.68
C ILE A 5 1.37 -16.82 -7.28
N SER A 6 2.67 -17.09 -7.19
CA SER A 6 3.39 -17.28 -5.93
C SER A 6 4.42 -16.18 -5.75
N SER A 7 4.54 -15.66 -4.54
CA SER A 7 5.58 -14.66 -4.18
C SER A 7 7.00 -15.27 -4.15
N THR A 8 7.09 -16.59 -4.10
CA THR A 8 8.35 -17.34 -4.10
C THR A 8 8.32 -18.41 -5.16
N THR A 9 9.50 -18.86 -5.62
CA THR A 9 9.59 -20.01 -6.51
C THR A 9 9.25 -21.29 -5.74
N ALA A 10 8.09 -21.87 -6.02
CA ALA A 10 7.68 -23.13 -5.42
C ALA A 10 8.62 -24.27 -5.88
N ARG A 11 9.16 -25.01 -4.93
CA ARG A 11 10.00 -26.18 -5.20
C ARG A 11 9.12 -27.35 -5.64
N LEU A 12 9.65 -28.22 -6.53
CA LEU A 12 8.91 -29.37 -7.08
C LEU A 12 8.43 -30.39 -6.03
N ASN A 13 9.02 -30.39 -4.84
CA ASN A 13 8.64 -31.24 -3.71
C ASN A 13 7.68 -30.58 -2.72
N GLU A 14 7.26 -29.33 -2.96
CA GLU A 14 6.31 -28.63 -2.10
C GLU A 14 4.85 -29.05 -2.38
N PRO A 15 3.97 -28.93 -1.38
CA PRO A 15 2.56 -29.32 -1.51
C PRO A 15 1.84 -28.68 -2.70
N LEU A 16 2.23 -27.46 -3.11
CA LEU A 16 1.67 -26.81 -4.30
C LEU A 16 1.80 -27.70 -5.56
N TRP A 17 2.91 -28.40 -5.73
CA TRP A 17 3.14 -29.29 -6.86
C TRP A 17 2.67 -30.70 -6.59
N THR A 18 3.09 -31.30 -5.48
CA THR A 18 2.84 -32.73 -5.21
C THR A 18 1.35 -33.05 -5.08
N VAL A 19 0.59 -32.23 -4.33
CA VAL A 19 -0.85 -32.42 -4.16
C VAL A 19 -1.61 -32.24 -5.48
N ASN A 20 -1.28 -31.21 -6.26
CA ASN A 20 -1.95 -30.98 -7.54
C ASN A 20 -1.59 -32.06 -8.58
N LEU A 21 -0.32 -32.51 -8.63
CA LEU A 21 0.08 -33.60 -9.55
C LEU A 21 -0.59 -34.93 -9.20
N ASP A 22 -0.69 -35.28 -7.92
CA ASP A 22 -1.38 -36.49 -7.49
C ASP A 22 -2.89 -36.43 -7.75
N ARG A 23 -3.49 -35.27 -7.54
CA ARG A 23 -4.90 -35.06 -7.91
C ARG A 23 -5.13 -35.19 -9.42
N MET A 24 -4.23 -34.69 -10.25
CA MET A 24 -4.31 -34.88 -11.71
C MET A 24 -4.28 -36.34 -12.14
N LYS A 25 -3.60 -37.22 -11.38
CA LYS A 25 -3.54 -38.69 -11.67
C LYS A 25 -4.87 -39.38 -11.34
N THR A 26 -5.52 -38.96 -10.25
CA THR A 26 -6.67 -39.65 -9.67
C THR A 26 -8.02 -39.01 -10.00
N ASP A 27 -8.08 -37.72 -10.31
CA ASP A 27 -9.31 -36.95 -10.59
C ASP A 27 -9.32 -36.49 -12.06
N ALA A 28 -10.13 -37.16 -12.89
CA ALA A 28 -10.26 -36.86 -14.31
C ALA A 28 -10.82 -35.46 -14.56
N SER A 29 -11.81 -35.01 -13.76
CA SER A 29 -12.40 -33.68 -13.89
C SER A 29 -11.37 -32.58 -13.59
N PHE A 30 -10.58 -32.75 -12.54
CA PHE A 30 -9.51 -31.81 -12.20
C PHE A 30 -8.44 -31.78 -13.30
N ARG A 31 -8.03 -32.92 -13.82
CA ARG A 31 -7.09 -33.01 -14.93
C ARG A 31 -7.58 -32.27 -16.17
N ASP A 32 -8.86 -32.44 -16.55
CA ASP A 32 -9.43 -31.78 -17.72
C ASP A 32 -9.53 -30.25 -17.48
N ARG A 33 -9.83 -29.81 -16.26
CA ARG A 33 -9.79 -28.42 -15.89
C ARG A 33 -8.40 -27.80 -16.00
N VAL A 34 -7.34 -28.53 -15.61
CA VAL A 34 -5.94 -28.07 -15.74
C VAL A 34 -5.53 -28.00 -17.22
N LYS A 35 -5.92 -28.98 -18.05
CA LYS A 35 -5.67 -28.94 -19.51
C LYS A 35 -6.34 -27.73 -20.17
N ASP A 36 -7.59 -27.46 -19.82
CA ASP A 36 -8.33 -26.31 -20.33
C ASP A 36 -7.66 -24.97 -19.92
N ALA A 37 -7.21 -24.85 -18.66
CA ALA A 37 -6.44 -23.69 -18.21
C ALA A 37 -5.13 -23.53 -19.01
N ALA A 38 -4.36 -24.60 -19.16
CA ALA A 38 -3.13 -24.59 -19.94
C ALA A 38 -3.37 -24.20 -21.40
N TYR A 39 -4.43 -24.72 -22.02
CA TYR A 39 -4.81 -24.34 -23.39
C TYR A 39 -5.08 -22.84 -23.51
N ARG A 40 -5.88 -22.25 -22.60
CA ARG A 40 -6.18 -20.81 -22.63
C ARG A 40 -4.94 -19.95 -22.47
N VAL A 41 -4.06 -20.31 -21.54
CA VAL A 41 -2.78 -19.61 -21.32
C VAL A 41 -1.87 -19.69 -22.55
N LEU A 42 -1.72 -20.89 -23.12
CA LEU A 42 -0.91 -21.09 -24.34
C LEU A 42 -1.50 -20.36 -25.53
N LYS A 43 -2.82 -20.42 -25.71
CA LYS A 43 -3.51 -19.69 -26.78
C LYS A 43 -3.27 -18.19 -26.69
N ALA A 44 -3.46 -17.60 -25.50
CA ALA A 44 -3.22 -16.17 -25.29
C ALA A 44 -1.77 -15.76 -25.61
N LYS A 45 -0.79 -16.57 -25.18
CA LYS A 45 0.64 -16.35 -25.52
C LYS A 45 0.89 -16.42 -27.01
N LEU A 46 0.37 -17.43 -27.69
CA LEU A 46 0.56 -17.61 -29.14
C LEU A 46 -0.12 -16.49 -29.95
N ASP A 47 -1.33 -16.07 -29.56
CA ASP A 47 -2.03 -14.96 -30.20
C ASP A 47 -1.24 -13.66 -30.02
N TYR A 48 -0.67 -13.40 -28.83
CA TYR A 48 0.20 -12.25 -28.57
C TYR A 48 1.46 -12.28 -29.47
N PHE A 49 2.18 -13.38 -29.52
CA PHE A 49 3.39 -13.49 -30.37
C PHE A 49 3.09 -13.39 -31.87
N LYS A 50 1.91 -13.83 -32.30
CA LYS A 50 1.48 -13.72 -33.71
C LYS A 50 0.92 -12.35 -34.07
N SER A 51 0.59 -11.51 -33.10
CA SER A 51 -0.03 -10.20 -33.33
C SER A 51 0.88 -9.17 -34.02
N GLY A 52 2.18 -9.42 -34.08
CA GLY A 52 3.20 -8.45 -34.53
C GLY A 52 3.55 -7.36 -33.51
N ASN A 53 2.82 -7.29 -32.38
CA ASN A 53 3.04 -6.31 -31.32
C ASN A 53 3.79 -6.89 -30.10
N ALA A 54 4.27 -8.11 -30.23
CA ALA A 54 4.99 -8.76 -29.12
C ALA A 54 6.34 -8.08 -28.87
N ALA A 55 6.61 -7.78 -27.61
CA ALA A 55 7.94 -7.33 -27.23
C ALA A 55 8.97 -8.44 -27.53
N PRO A 56 10.21 -8.09 -27.94
CA PRO A 56 11.24 -9.07 -28.18
C PRO A 56 11.57 -9.85 -26.90
N LEU A 57 11.77 -11.15 -27.01
CA LEU A 57 12.17 -12.01 -25.87
C LEU A 57 13.49 -11.55 -25.24
N TYR A 58 14.38 -10.99 -26.05
CA TYR A 58 15.66 -10.44 -25.63
C TYR A 58 15.71 -8.97 -26.08
N PRO A 59 15.25 -8.03 -25.24
CA PRO A 59 15.32 -6.62 -25.59
C PRO A 59 16.77 -6.15 -25.66
N ASP A 60 17.06 -5.20 -26.58
CA ASP A 60 18.37 -4.57 -26.64
C ASP A 60 18.60 -3.67 -25.41
N ALA A 61 19.59 -4.05 -24.59
CA ALA A 61 19.93 -3.33 -23.36
C ALA A 61 20.29 -1.85 -23.63
N ALA A 62 20.89 -1.54 -24.78
CA ALA A 62 21.26 -0.16 -25.13
C ALA A 62 20.01 0.71 -25.43
N SER A 63 18.90 0.11 -25.78
CA SER A 63 17.64 0.82 -26.08
C SER A 63 16.79 1.07 -24.83
N ILE A 64 16.99 0.33 -23.73
CA ILE A 64 16.16 0.42 -22.52
C ILE A 64 16.13 1.85 -21.96
N GLY A 65 17.26 2.52 -21.90
CA GLY A 65 17.37 3.90 -21.38
C GLY A 65 16.59 4.96 -22.18
N LYS A 66 16.07 4.61 -23.38
CA LYS A 66 15.19 5.50 -24.15
C LYS A 66 13.74 5.44 -23.68
N TYR A 67 13.36 4.35 -23.01
CA TYR A 67 11.98 4.06 -22.61
C TYR A 67 11.80 4.07 -21.08
N ILE A 68 12.87 3.90 -20.31
CA ILE A 68 12.82 3.82 -18.84
C ILE A 68 13.87 4.80 -18.25
N PRO A 69 13.47 5.76 -17.38
CA PRO A 69 12.10 6.00 -16.89
C PRO A 69 11.18 6.61 -17.97
N ASP A 70 9.94 6.19 -17.97
CA ASP A 70 8.88 6.73 -18.82
C ASP A 70 8.16 7.88 -18.08
N LYS A 71 8.38 9.12 -18.52
CA LYS A 71 7.80 10.31 -17.90
C LYS A 71 6.26 10.35 -17.99
N GLU A 72 5.71 9.89 -19.10
CA GLU A 72 4.25 9.81 -19.23
C GLU A 72 3.67 8.72 -18.34
N GLY A 73 4.37 7.60 -18.17
CA GLY A 73 4.05 6.55 -17.21
C GLY A 73 4.09 7.04 -15.77
N GLU A 74 5.10 7.82 -15.39
CA GLU A 74 5.19 8.42 -14.06
C GLU A 74 4.00 9.35 -13.78
N LYS A 75 3.65 10.21 -14.72
CA LYS A 75 2.48 11.08 -14.64
C LYS A 75 1.18 10.26 -14.50
N PHE A 76 1.02 9.25 -15.34
CA PHE A 76 -0.13 8.34 -15.29
C PHE A 76 -0.26 7.67 -13.93
N PHE A 77 0.82 7.13 -13.36
CA PHE A 77 0.79 6.49 -12.04
C PHE A 77 0.44 7.45 -10.92
N LEU A 78 0.92 8.69 -10.95
CA LEU A 78 0.54 9.70 -9.98
C LEU A 78 -0.95 10.05 -10.11
N GLU A 79 -1.45 10.26 -11.33
CA GLU A 79 -2.87 10.53 -11.58
C GLU A 79 -3.77 9.38 -11.07
N GLN A 80 -3.38 8.11 -11.33
CA GLN A 80 -4.13 6.95 -10.82
C GLN A 80 -4.07 6.88 -9.29
N ALA A 81 -2.93 7.18 -8.67
CA ALA A 81 -2.82 7.26 -7.23
C ALA A 81 -3.77 8.33 -6.66
N CYS A 82 -3.77 9.54 -7.21
CA CYS A 82 -4.68 10.63 -6.79
C CYS A 82 -6.16 10.22 -6.90
N ARG A 83 -6.55 9.57 -7.99
CA ARG A 83 -7.94 9.09 -8.21
C ARG A 83 -8.36 8.00 -7.25
N SER A 84 -7.42 7.19 -6.73
CA SER A 84 -7.70 6.09 -5.81
C SER A 84 -7.81 6.52 -4.36
N ILE A 85 -7.28 7.69 -3.97
CA ILE A 85 -7.30 8.14 -2.58
C ILE A 85 -8.72 8.31 -2.06
N THR A 86 -9.01 7.65 -0.94
CA THR A 86 -10.31 7.69 -0.27
C THR A 86 -10.20 8.45 1.04
N LEU A 87 -10.97 9.53 1.19
CA LEU A 87 -11.15 10.22 2.46
C LEU A 87 -12.23 9.49 3.26
N TYR A 88 -11.86 8.42 3.96
CA TYR A 88 -12.80 7.63 4.76
C TYR A 88 -13.40 8.45 5.90
N LYS A 89 -12.59 9.32 6.51
CA LYS A 89 -13.05 10.37 7.40
C LYS A 89 -12.35 11.67 7.00
N LYS A 90 -13.11 12.65 6.52
CA LYS A 90 -12.57 13.93 6.04
C LYS A 90 -12.07 14.80 7.19
N GLY A 91 -12.81 14.86 8.32
CA GLY A 91 -12.46 15.70 9.45
C GLY A 91 -12.29 17.18 9.07
N THR A 92 -11.22 17.80 9.58
CA THR A 92 -10.88 19.22 9.37
C THR A 92 -9.91 19.42 8.20
N LEU A 93 -10.07 18.66 7.13
CA LEU A 93 -9.24 18.83 5.91
C LEU A 93 -9.74 20.02 5.06
N PRO A 94 -8.86 20.72 4.35
CA PRO A 94 -7.42 20.48 4.21
C PRO A 94 -6.60 20.87 5.46
N LEU A 95 -5.47 20.18 5.67
CA LEU A 95 -4.54 20.44 6.76
C LEU A 95 -3.27 21.11 6.22
N SER A 96 -3.20 22.44 6.32
CA SER A 96 -1.99 23.16 5.94
C SER A 96 -0.84 22.92 6.93
N SER A 97 0.41 23.14 6.50
CA SER A 97 1.59 23.07 7.39
C SER A 97 1.46 24.01 8.61
N ARG A 98 0.86 25.18 8.42
CA ARG A 98 0.61 26.14 9.50
C ARG A 98 -0.38 25.59 10.53
N ASP A 99 -1.49 25.02 10.05
CA ASP A 99 -2.57 24.54 10.93
C ASP A 99 -2.21 23.22 11.61
N ALA A 100 -1.31 22.44 11.00
CA ALA A 100 -0.77 21.22 11.58
C ALA A 100 0.14 21.47 12.79
N GLY A 101 0.80 22.64 12.83
CA GLY A 101 1.80 22.94 13.84
C GLY A 101 3.00 22.02 13.74
N ARG A 102 3.53 21.56 14.88
CA ARG A 102 4.57 20.54 14.93
C ARG A 102 3.96 19.16 14.68
N VAL A 103 4.49 18.42 13.71
CA VAL A 103 3.97 17.12 13.27
C VAL A 103 4.88 15.98 13.73
N LEU A 104 4.33 14.94 14.34
CA LEU A 104 5.01 13.67 14.53
C LEU A 104 4.53 12.67 13.49
N PHE A 105 5.46 12.17 12.69
CA PHE A 105 5.21 11.04 11.78
C PHE A 105 5.47 9.72 12.50
N VAL A 106 4.50 8.81 12.47
CA VAL A 106 4.55 7.51 13.14
C VAL A 106 4.39 6.42 12.10
N GLY A 107 5.39 5.55 11.95
CA GLY A 107 5.33 4.49 10.93
C GLY A 107 6.66 3.77 10.71
N SER A 108 6.71 2.97 9.62
CA SER A 108 7.86 2.14 9.28
C SER A 108 8.50 2.46 7.92
N LEU A 109 7.77 3.13 7.01
CA LEU A 109 8.17 3.26 5.62
C LEU A 109 8.92 4.58 5.35
N SER A 110 10.15 4.49 4.84
CA SER A 110 10.99 5.66 4.58
C SER A 110 10.34 6.67 3.63
N ARG A 111 9.58 6.20 2.65
CA ARG A 111 8.86 7.07 1.69
C ARG A 111 7.76 7.90 2.36
N PHE A 112 7.05 7.33 3.33
CA PHE A 112 6.07 8.07 4.13
C PHE A 112 6.72 9.26 4.84
N PHE A 113 7.86 9.05 5.49
CA PHE A 113 8.57 10.12 6.18
C PHE A 113 9.13 11.17 5.23
N SER A 114 9.72 10.77 4.10
CA SER A 114 10.29 11.73 3.14
C SER A 114 9.21 12.62 2.51
N GLU A 115 8.07 12.06 2.10
CA GLU A 115 6.96 12.81 1.54
C GLU A 115 6.30 13.73 2.59
N GLY A 116 6.16 13.24 3.82
CA GLY A 116 5.63 14.03 4.93
C GLY A 116 6.49 15.23 5.26
N LYS A 117 7.81 15.04 5.39
CA LYS A 117 8.75 16.13 5.71
C LYS A 117 8.85 17.20 4.62
N ARG A 118 8.62 16.82 3.36
CA ARG A 118 8.58 17.77 2.24
C ARG A 118 7.44 18.79 2.42
N ARG A 119 6.31 18.39 3.01
CA ARG A 119 5.13 19.25 3.21
C ARG A 119 5.05 19.85 4.62
N TYR A 120 5.57 19.16 5.62
CA TYR A 120 5.52 19.55 7.03
C TYR A 120 6.93 19.63 7.61
N ALA A 121 7.63 20.72 7.35
CA ALA A 121 9.05 20.90 7.72
C ALA A 121 9.28 20.86 9.24
N SER A 122 8.33 21.36 10.05
CA SER A 122 8.39 21.29 11.52
C SER A 122 7.89 19.94 12.01
N SER A 123 8.70 18.89 11.81
CA SER A 123 8.29 17.52 12.10
C SER A 123 9.38 16.67 12.74
N GLY A 124 8.96 15.58 13.39
CA GLY A 124 9.79 14.50 13.91
C GLY A 124 9.27 13.14 13.49
N ASP A 125 10.07 12.13 13.74
CA ASP A 125 9.79 10.74 13.36
C ASP A 125 9.69 9.85 14.60
N TYR A 126 8.70 8.95 14.59
CA TYR A 126 8.59 7.81 15.51
C TYR A 126 8.55 6.55 14.67
N ARG A 127 9.70 5.87 14.60
CA ARG A 127 9.93 4.77 13.66
C ARG A 127 9.93 3.43 14.35
N PHE A 128 9.39 2.42 13.69
CA PHE A 128 9.44 1.02 14.07
C PHE A 128 9.64 0.14 12.82
N SER A 129 9.88 -1.16 13.00
CA SER A 129 10.05 -2.08 11.87
C SER A 129 8.74 -2.28 11.10
N SER A 130 8.80 -2.70 9.83
CA SER A 130 7.60 -2.92 9.00
C SER A 130 6.69 -4.03 9.55
N GLU A 131 7.30 -5.01 10.22
CA GLU A 131 6.63 -6.14 10.89
C GLU A 131 7.14 -6.22 12.33
N PRO A 132 6.73 -5.30 13.22
CA PRO A 132 7.24 -5.29 14.58
C PRO A 132 6.74 -6.53 15.35
N GLY A 133 7.68 -7.20 16.01
CA GLY A 133 7.34 -8.29 16.91
C GLY A 133 6.53 -7.82 18.13
N PRO A 134 6.02 -8.76 18.97
CA PRO A 134 5.21 -8.41 20.15
C PRO A 134 5.90 -7.44 21.11
N ASN A 135 7.19 -7.66 21.37
CA ASN A 135 7.98 -6.83 22.29
C ASN A 135 8.20 -5.42 21.75
N GLU A 136 8.55 -5.29 20.45
CA GLU A 136 8.69 -3.99 19.80
C GLU A 136 7.36 -3.24 19.77
N THR A 137 6.28 -3.93 19.41
CA THR A 137 4.93 -3.34 19.40
C THR A 137 4.55 -2.83 20.80
N GLN A 138 4.80 -3.60 21.85
CA GLN A 138 4.49 -3.19 23.22
C GLN A 138 5.34 -1.97 23.63
N TYR A 139 6.65 -2.02 23.38
CA TYR A 139 7.55 -0.90 23.65
C TYR A 139 7.09 0.39 22.95
N MET A 140 6.70 0.30 21.66
CA MET A 140 6.20 1.45 20.90
C MET A 140 4.89 1.99 21.48
N CYS A 141 3.97 1.13 21.92
CA CYS A 141 2.73 1.55 22.59
C CYS A 141 3.01 2.28 23.91
N ASP A 142 3.98 1.81 24.69
CA ASP A 142 4.28 2.37 26.03
C ASP A 142 4.91 3.78 25.95
N HIS A 143 5.63 4.09 24.84
CA HIS A 143 6.40 5.34 24.73
C HIS A 143 5.83 6.37 23.73
N ILE A 144 4.80 6.01 22.95
CA ILE A 144 4.30 6.90 21.90
C ILE A 144 3.68 8.20 22.44
N LEU A 145 3.00 8.15 23.58
CA LEU A 145 2.36 9.31 24.19
C LEU A 145 3.40 10.33 24.67
N GLU A 146 4.49 9.88 25.29
CA GLU A 146 5.61 10.72 25.68
C GLU A 146 6.27 11.34 24.45
N SER A 147 6.55 10.53 23.43
CA SER A 147 7.14 10.99 22.17
C SER A 147 6.25 12.02 21.45
N ALA A 148 4.94 11.88 21.53
CA ALA A 148 3.97 12.81 20.95
C ALA A 148 3.78 14.10 21.74
N ALA A 149 4.25 14.19 22.99
CA ALA A 149 3.94 15.30 23.91
C ALA A 149 4.26 16.69 23.31
N ALA A 150 5.39 16.81 22.61
CA ALA A 150 5.87 18.06 22.02
C ALA A 150 5.23 18.42 20.67
N TYR A 151 4.30 17.63 20.15
CA TYR A 151 3.70 17.80 18.82
C TYR A 151 2.22 18.17 18.92
N ASN A 152 1.72 18.91 17.92
CA ASN A 152 0.31 19.30 17.82
C ASN A 152 -0.50 18.26 17.05
N THR A 153 0.10 17.71 16.01
CA THR A 153 -0.51 16.72 15.10
C THR A 153 0.35 15.47 15.05
N VAL A 154 -0.29 14.30 15.02
CA VAL A 154 0.36 13.02 14.80
C VAL A 154 -0.23 12.40 13.55
N ILE A 155 0.61 12.06 12.57
CA ILE A 155 0.21 11.37 11.34
C ILE A 155 0.75 9.95 11.41
N CYS A 156 -0.14 8.96 11.51
CA CYS A 156 0.21 7.55 11.65
C CYS A 156 0.03 6.80 10.33
N CYS A 157 1.05 6.10 9.86
CA CYS A 157 0.98 5.20 8.72
C CYS A 157 0.64 3.79 9.22
N VAL A 158 -0.57 3.31 8.92
CA VAL A 158 -1.11 2.00 9.30
C VAL A 158 -1.07 1.07 8.11
N SER A 159 -0.32 -0.03 8.22
CA SER A 159 -0.14 -1.06 7.19
C SER A 159 -0.55 -2.47 7.63
N ASN A 160 -0.68 -2.70 8.93
CA ASN A 160 -0.96 -4.00 9.54
C ASN A 160 -1.56 -3.84 10.94
N ALA A 161 -1.90 -4.96 11.58
CA ALA A 161 -2.51 -4.99 12.92
C ALA A 161 -1.62 -4.35 14.00
N GLN A 162 -0.30 -4.51 13.89
CA GLN A 162 0.66 -3.98 14.87
C GLN A 162 0.74 -2.45 14.78
N SER A 163 0.91 -1.89 13.58
CA SER A 163 0.89 -0.44 13.37
C SER A 163 -0.44 0.18 13.77
N ALA A 164 -1.55 -0.52 13.52
CA ALA A 164 -2.88 -0.10 14.00
C ALA A 164 -2.97 -0.09 15.53
N ARG A 165 -2.41 -1.12 16.21
CA ARG A 165 -2.36 -1.16 17.67
C ARG A 165 -1.57 0.02 18.25
N ILE A 166 -0.40 0.33 17.69
CA ILE A 166 0.41 1.49 18.09
C ILE A 166 -0.39 2.79 17.90
N ALA A 167 -1.02 2.98 16.75
CA ALA A 167 -1.81 4.18 16.48
C ALA A 167 -3.01 4.33 17.45
N ARG A 168 -3.67 3.22 17.84
CA ARG A 168 -4.80 3.25 18.80
C ARG A 168 -4.41 3.77 20.18
N THR A 169 -3.15 3.64 20.60
CA THR A 169 -2.67 4.19 21.88
C THR A 169 -2.80 5.71 21.95
N LEU A 170 -2.85 6.40 20.81
CA LEU A 170 -3.02 7.85 20.74
C LEU A 170 -4.48 8.32 20.98
N LYS A 171 -5.44 7.39 21.08
CA LYS A 171 -6.82 7.73 21.37
C LYS A 171 -6.94 8.47 22.72
N GLY A 172 -7.57 9.64 22.69
CA GLY A 172 -7.74 10.48 23.88
C GLY A 172 -6.50 11.30 24.30
N SER A 173 -5.42 11.30 23.48
CA SER A 173 -4.20 12.08 23.75
C SER A 173 -4.38 13.61 23.70
N GLY A 174 -5.52 14.11 23.22
CA GLY A 174 -5.74 15.54 22.98
C GLY A 174 -4.97 16.12 21.78
N LYS A 175 -4.31 15.25 20.99
CA LYS A 175 -3.60 15.64 19.78
C LYS A 175 -4.51 15.49 18.56
N ARG A 176 -4.26 16.25 17.50
CA ARG A 176 -4.88 15.99 16.18
C ARG A 176 -4.28 14.72 15.60
N ILE A 177 -5.08 13.71 15.36
CA ILE A 177 -4.64 12.42 14.85
C ILE A 177 -5.13 12.22 13.41
N VAL A 178 -4.19 11.99 12.51
CA VAL A 178 -4.45 11.64 11.11
C VAL A 178 -3.96 10.22 10.87
N ILE A 179 -4.81 9.38 10.31
CA ILE A 179 -4.47 8.01 9.95
C ILE A 179 -4.28 7.91 8.43
N PHE A 180 -3.11 7.49 8.01
CA PHE A 180 -2.83 7.05 6.66
C PHE A 180 -2.93 5.53 6.63
N SER A 181 -3.98 5.00 6.02
CA SER A 181 -4.20 3.57 5.83
C SER A 181 -3.65 3.15 4.49
N ILE A 182 -2.68 2.26 4.49
CA ILE A 182 -2.08 1.70 3.27
C ILE A 182 -2.31 0.19 3.22
N MET A 183 -2.13 -0.42 2.06
CA MET A 183 -2.34 -1.86 1.81
C MET A 183 -3.80 -2.27 2.01
N SER A 184 -4.17 -2.80 3.18
CA SER A 184 -5.55 -3.17 3.49
C SER A 184 -6.24 -2.10 4.32
N PRO A 185 -7.41 -1.60 3.91
CA PRO A 185 -8.19 -0.65 4.69
C PRO A 185 -8.80 -1.26 5.97
N GLU A 186 -8.87 -2.59 6.06
CA GLU A 186 -9.45 -3.34 7.19
C GLU A 186 -8.85 -2.92 8.54
N TYR A 187 -7.53 -2.69 8.59
CA TYR A 187 -6.85 -2.29 9.83
C TYR A 187 -7.22 -0.89 10.32
N SER A 188 -7.96 -0.12 9.52
CA SER A 188 -8.24 1.29 9.80
C SER A 188 -9.71 1.64 9.83
N LEU A 189 -10.63 0.69 9.72
CA LEU A 189 -12.08 0.95 9.71
C LEU A 189 -12.61 1.45 11.07
N ASP A 190 -11.95 1.11 12.17
CA ASP A 190 -12.34 1.46 13.54
C ASP A 190 -11.74 2.78 14.05
N PHE A 191 -11.02 3.54 13.22
CA PHE A 191 -10.43 4.83 13.58
C PHE A 191 -11.43 6.01 13.50
N SER A 192 -12.72 5.77 13.77
CA SER A 192 -13.75 6.82 13.78
C SER A 192 -13.46 7.97 14.78
N TRP A 193 -12.62 7.70 15.79
CA TRP A 193 -12.17 8.66 16.79
C TRP A 193 -11.02 9.59 16.31
N ALA A 194 -10.27 9.21 15.26
CA ALA A 194 -9.23 10.08 14.68
C ALA A 194 -9.84 11.29 14.00
N ASP A 195 -9.08 12.38 13.85
CA ASP A 195 -9.56 13.57 13.16
C ASP A 195 -9.80 13.31 11.68
N SER A 196 -8.88 12.63 11.03
CA SER A 196 -9.02 12.28 9.61
C SER A 196 -8.45 10.88 9.34
N VAL A 197 -9.05 10.17 8.38
CA VAL A 197 -8.58 8.88 7.90
C VAL A 197 -8.50 8.92 6.37
N VAL A 198 -7.29 8.80 5.84
CA VAL A 198 -6.96 8.81 4.41
C VAL A 198 -6.47 7.43 4.02
N MET A 199 -7.08 6.82 3.01
CA MET A 199 -6.75 5.47 2.54
C MET A 199 -6.13 5.50 1.15
N GLY A 200 -4.99 4.82 0.98
CA GLY A 200 -4.18 4.86 -0.24
C GLY A 200 -3.94 3.49 -0.90
N TYR A 201 -4.26 2.37 -0.27
CA TYR A 201 -4.23 0.99 -0.81
C TYR A 201 -2.87 0.48 -1.33
N SER A 202 -1.80 1.26 -1.25
CA SER A 202 -0.47 0.92 -1.74
C SER A 202 0.61 1.60 -0.91
N TRP A 203 1.85 1.20 -1.08
CA TRP A 203 3.04 1.75 -0.42
C TRP A 203 3.99 2.47 -1.39
N SER A 204 3.54 2.73 -2.63
CA SER A 204 4.35 3.40 -3.64
C SER A 204 4.63 4.86 -3.27
N SER A 205 5.67 5.45 -3.86
CA SER A 205 5.95 6.89 -3.74
C SER A 205 4.78 7.73 -4.24
N TYR A 206 4.16 7.33 -5.34
CA TYR A 206 2.97 8.01 -5.90
C TYR A 206 1.80 8.00 -4.92
N THR A 207 1.59 6.90 -4.20
CA THR A 207 0.53 6.81 -3.19
C THR A 207 0.78 7.78 -2.04
N PHE A 208 2.00 7.85 -1.51
CA PHE A 208 2.27 8.81 -0.42
C PHE A 208 2.21 10.25 -0.89
N ASP A 209 2.69 10.56 -2.10
CA ASP A 209 2.54 11.89 -2.69
C ASP A 209 1.06 12.27 -2.81
N ALA A 210 0.23 11.36 -3.34
CA ALA A 210 -1.21 11.56 -3.44
C ALA A 210 -1.90 11.70 -2.07
N MET A 211 -1.58 10.84 -1.08
CA MET A 211 -2.19 10.92 0.26
C MET A 211 -1.87 12.26 0.95
N PHE A 212 -0.63 12.70 0.88
CA PHE A 212 -0.25 13.99 1.44
C PHE A 212 -0.84 15.17 0.64
N GLY A 213 -0.95 15.03 -0.69
CA GLY A 213 -1.63 16.02 -1.54
C GLY A 213 -3.11 16.18 -1.18
N ALA A 214 -3.83 15.06 -1.00
CA ALA A 214 -5.22 15.08 -0.54
C ALA A 214 -5.35 15.67 0.87
N LEU A 215 -4.43 15.33 1.79
CA LEU A 215 -4.39 15.90 3.13
C LEU A 215 -4.20 17.41 3.12
N ALA A 216 -3.31 17.92 2.26
CA ALA A 216 -3.01 19.33 2.11
C ALA A 216 -4.05 20.09 1.28
N GLY A 217 -4.98 19.42 0.61
CA GLY A 217 -5.98 20.02 -0.27
C GLY A 217 -5.45 20.43 -1.64
N GLU A 218 -4.37 19.82 -2.13
CA GLU A 218 -3.80 20.09 -3.45
C GLU A 218 -4.73 19.60 -4.58
N TYR A 219 -5.62 18.67 -4.28
CA TYR A 219 -6.68 18.17 -5.16
C TYR A 219 -7.83 17.55 -4.35
N GLU A 220 -8.97 17.31 -4.99
CA GLU A 220 -10.11 16.64 -4.38
C GLU A 220 -10.01 15.12 -4.57
N ALA A 221 -9.93 14.39 -3.46
CA ALA A 221 -9.90 12.92 -3.47
C ALA A 221 -11.26 12.35 -3.90
N GLN A 222 -11.26 11.43 -4.87
CA GLN A 222 -12.45 10.87 -5.51
C GLN A 222 -12.67 9.38 -5.20
N GLY A 223 -11.70 8.73 -4.56
CA GLY A 223 -11.76 7.31 -4.26
C GLY A 223 -12.88 6.98 -3.27
N THR A 224 -13.43 5.78 -3.41
CA THR A 224 -14.41 5.20 -2.49
C THR A 224 -13.91 3.85 -1.98
N LEU A 225 -14.45 3.38 -0.85
CA LEU A 225 -14.11 2.04 -0.37
C LEU A 225 -14.50 0.98 -1.42
N PRO A 226 -13.63 -0.01 -1.69
CA PRO A 226 -13.91 -1.07 -2.66
C PRO A 226 -14.91 -2.12 -2.12
N PHE A 227 -15.40 -1.97 -0.90
CA PHE A 227 -16.37 -2.86 -0.26
C PHE A 227 -17.26 -2.06 0.71
N LYS A 228 -18.34 -2.67 1.18
CA LYS A 228 -19.15 -2.12 2.26
C LYS A 228 -18.54 -2.56 3.60
N PRO A 229 -18.21 -1.62 4.52
CA PRO A 229 -17.68 -1.94 5.84
C PRO A 229 -18.69 -2.63 6.74
#